data_134deb80d8f96a092fda93e7729ba702
#
_entry.id   134deb80d8f96a092fda93e7729ba702
#
_cell.length_a   1.000
_cell.length_b   1.000
_cell.length_c   1.000
_cell.angle_alpha   90.00
_cell.angle_beta   90.00
_cell.angle_gamma   90.00
#
_symmetry.space_group_name_H-M   'P 1'
#
loop_
_entity.id
_entity.type
_entity.pdbx_description
1 polymer ?
#
loop_
_entity_poly.entity_id
_entity_poly.type
_entity_poly.pdbx_seq_one_letter_code
_entity_poly.pdbx_strand_id
1 'polypeptide(L)'
;MMGALSHIRVLDLTRVLAGPWCAQTLADFGADVIKIERPGAGDDTRHWGPPYLKTPDGADTREAAYYLAANRNKRSVTVDIATPEGQRIVRELAAQSDVVLENYKAGQLKKYGLDYASLAAVKPDIVYCSVTGFGQTGPYASRAGYDFIVQGMGGFMSITGERDSLPGGGPQKAGVAIADLMTGMYATIAVLTALAHRDRTGEGQYIDMALLDVQVAMLANMNANYLASGKPPVRWGNAHANIVPYQTFQTSDSWIIVAVGNDGQFRKFVEVGSRAELADDERFATNPARVRNRDTLVPMLAEMVRLKTKHEWIAALEAAGVPCGPINDLAEVFANEQVVARGMQVDVPHPSGATAKLVANPIKMTKTPPRVASHPPTLGEHTDEVLRDVLGYGEDAIAALRAKSAI
;
A
#
# COMPACT_ATOMS: atom_id res chain seq x y z
N MET A 1 24.36 -4.73 10.69
CA MET A 1 24.16 -5.86 9.74
C MET A 1 23.66 -5.28 8.43
N MET A 2 24.25 -5.70 7.31
CA MET A 2 23.81 -5.26 5.98
C MET A 2 22.41 -5.82 5.68
N GLY A 3 21.56 -5.03 5.04
CA GLY A 3 20.23 -5.47 4.60
C GLY A 3 20.32 -6.49 3.45
N ALA A 4 19.23 -7.22 3.20
CA ALA A 4 19.21 -8.23 2.12
C ALA A 4 19.47 -7.64 0.73
N LEU A 5 19.10 -6.37 0.52
CA LEU A 5 19.25 -5.64 -0.75
C LEU A 5 20.34 -4.56 -0.71
N SER A 6 21.30 -4.63 0.25
CA SER A 6 22.33 -3.59 0.40
C SER A 6 23.30 -3.47 -0.79
N HIS A 7 23.27 -4.41 -1.72
CA HIS A 7 24.02 -4.41 -2.96
C HIS A 7 23.23 -3.85 -4.15
N ILE A 8 21.96 -3.47 -3.93
CA ILE A 8 21.04 -2.99 -4.97
C ILE A 8 20.88 -1.47 -4.85
N ARG A 9 21.03 -0.77 -5.97
CA ARG A 9 20.69 0.65 -6.10
C ARG A 9 19.44 0.83 -6.94
N VAL A 10 18.51 1.62 -6.43
CA VAL A 10 17.23 1.95 -7.08
C VAL A 10 17.18 3.44 -7.41
N LEU A 11 16.99 3.76 -8.67
CA LEU A 11 16.68 5.11 -9.14
C LEU A 11 15.16 5.29 -9.17
N ASP A 12 14.64 6.07 -8.22
CA ASP A 12 13.22 6.29 -8.02
C ASP A 12 12.78 7.61 -8.66
N LEU A 13 12.16 7.54 -9.83
CA LEU A 13 11.55 8.69 -10.54
C LEU A 13 10.05 8.80 -10.22
N THR A 14 9.54 8.00 -9.28
CA THR A 14 8.10 7.93 -9.00
C THR A 14 7.63 9.04 -8.07
N ARG A 15 6.33 9.33 -8.11
CA ARG A 15 5.63 10.31 -7.27
C ARG A 15 4.36 9.69 -6.71
N VAL A 16 3.78 10.35 -5.73
CA VAL A 16 2.51 10.05 -5.08
C VAL A 16 2.62 8.83 -4.16
N LEU A 17 2.12 7.63 -4.54
CA LEU A 17 2.05 6.54 -3.58
C LEU A 17 2.50 5.18 -4.12
N ALA A 18 1.96 4.68 -5.22
CA ALA A 18 2.21 3.30 -5.68
C ALA A 18 3.70 3.00 -5.90
N GLY A 19 4.39 3.80 -6.71
CA GLY A 19 5.83 3.69 -6.93
C GLY A 19 6.65 4.00 -5.69
N PRO A 20 6.41 5.12 -4.98
CA PRO A 20 7.10 5.42 -3.72
C PRO A 20 6.95 4.33 -2.65
N TRP A 21 5.80 3.64 -2.58
CA TRP A 21 5.60 2.50 -1.67
C TRP A 21 6.49 1.30 -2.03
N CYS A 22 6.62 0.99 -3.32
CA CYS A 22 7.57 0.00 -3.82
C CYS A 22 9.02 0.39 -3.45
N ALA A 23 9.44 1.61 -3.79
CA ALA A 23 10.77 2.11 -3.52
C ALA A 23 11.12 2.09 -2.02
N GLN A 24 10.20 2.54 -1.16
CA GLN A 24 10.34 2.48 0.30
C GLN A 24 10.49 1.04 0.81
N THR A 25 9.70 0.12 0.27
CA THR A 25 9.78 -1.29 0.66
C THR A 25 11.14 -1.88 0.34
N LEU A 26 11.71 -1.59 -0.84
CA LEU A 26 13.07 -1.99 -1.21
C LEU A 26 14.12 -1.34 -0.30
N ALA A 27 13.96 -0.05 0.03
CA ALA A 27 14.83 0.68 0.95
C ALA A 27 14.81 0.09 2.37
N ASP A 28 13.66 -0.35 2.88
CA ASP A 28 13.54 -1.01 4.18
C ASP A 28 14.37 -2.29 4.26
N PHE A 29 14.56 -3.00 3.13
CA PHE A 29 15.44 -4.15 3.01
C PHE A 29 16.90 -3.80 2.72
N GLY A 30 17.24 -2.52 2.69
CA GLY A 30 18.61 -2.02 2.61
C GLY A 30 19.06 -1.58 1.22
N ALA A 31 18.18 -1.53 0.21
CA ALA A 31 18.53 -0.96 -1.08
C ALA A 31 18.89 0.53 -0.95
N ASP A 32 19.90 0.98 -1.70
CA ASP A 32 20.24 2.40 -1.85
C ASP A 32 19.26 3.07 -2.81
N VAL A 33 18.26 3.78 -2.28
CA VAL A 33 17.19 4.38 -3.09
C VAL A 33 17.44 5.87 -3.28
N ILE A 34 17.70 6.28 -4.51
CA ILE A 34 17.90 7.67 -4.93
C ILE A 34 16.58 8.15 -5.57
N LYS A 35 15.86 9.00 -4.84
CA LYS A 35 14.61 9.62 -5.32
C LYS A 35 14.90 10.92 -6.04
N ILE A 36 14.54 10.99 -7.32
CA ILE A 36 14.64 12.21 -8.12
C ILE A 36 13.37 13.04 -7.95
N GLU A 37 13.54 14.28 -7.56
CA GLU A 37 12.47 15.22 -7.35
C GLU A 37 12.70 16.51 -8.16
N ARG A 38 11.61 17.18 -8.54
CA ARG A 38 11.69 18.45 -9.24
C ARG A 38 12.21 19.54 -8.29
N PRO A 39 13.20 20.37 -8.71
CA PRO A 39 13.65 21.49 -7.89
C PRO A 39 12.51 22.41 -7.46
N GLY A 40 12.52 22.85 -6.21
CA GLY A 40 11.55 23.75 -5.59
C GLY A 40 10.17 23.18 -5.29
N ALA A 41 9.70 22.18 -6.05
CA ALA A 41 8.36 21.59 -5.88
C ALA A 41 8.37 20.21 -5.21
N GLY A 42 9.29 19.35 -5.61
CA GLY A 42 9.36 17.98 -5.10
C GLY A 42 8.23 17.07 -5.58
N ASP A 43 7.98 16.03 -4.80
CA ASP A 43 6.83 15.15 -4.95
C ASP A 43 5.54 15.89 -4.56
N ASP A 44 4.46 15.67 -5.33
CA ASP A 44 3.16 16.32 -5.08
C ASP A 44 2.66 16.09 -3.64
N THR A 45 2.98 14.95 -3.03
CA THR A 45 2.59 14.59 -1.67
C THR A 45 3.23 15.45 -0.59
N ARG A 46 4.31 16.21 -0.88
CA ARG A 46 4.86 17.19 0.04
C ARG A 46 3.87 18.31 0.37
N HIS A 47 2.93 18.56 -0.56
CA HIS A 47 1.90 19.59 -0.43
C HIS A 47 0.53 19.06 0.01
N TRP A 48 0.41 17.75 0.27
CA TRP A 48 -0.86 17.13 0.66
C TRP A 48 -1.04 17.09 2.19
N GLY A 49 -0.93 18.24 2.81
CA GLY A 49 -1.28 18.50 4.19
C GLY A 49 -2.41 19.54 4.31
N PRO A 50 -2.96 19.75 5.52
CA PRO A 50 -2.61 19.14 6.79
C PRO A 50 -3.00 17.65 6.87
N PRO A 51 -2.43 16.87 7.81
CA PRO A 51 -1.48 17.28 8.84
C PRO A 51 -0.03 17.34 8.34
N TYR A 52 0.76 18.18 9.01
CA TYR A 52 2.21 18.27 8.83
C TYR A 52 2.95 17.78 10.08
N LEU A 53 4.21 17.37 9.91
CA LEU A 53 5.09 17.08 11.03
C LEU A 53 5.24 18.34 11.89
N LYS A 54 5.13 18.17 13.22
CA LYS A 54 5.25 19.28 14.17
C LYS A 54 6.67 19.37 14.71
N THR A 55 7.20 20.59 14.80
CA THR A 55 8.40 20.89 15.56
C THR A 55 8.15 20.72 17.07
N PRO A 56 9.21 20.67 17.90
CA PRO A 56 9.03 20.50 19.37
C PRO A 56 8.20 21.59 20.05
N ASP A 57 8.18 22.79 19.49
CA ASP A 57 7.35 23.93 19.93
C ASP A 57 5.91 23.91 19.36
N GLY A 58 5.56 22.89 18.57
CA GLY A 58 4.22 22.65 18.04
C GLY A 58 3.92 23.35 16.72
N ALA A 59 4.87 24.06 16.12
CA ALA A 59 4.69 24.68 14.81
C ALA A 59 4.66 23.63 13.66
N ASP A 60 3.95 23.92 12.60
CA ASP A 60 3.95 23.08 11.41
C ASP A 60 5.27 23.19 10.65
N THR A 61 5.84 22.05 10.27
CA THR A 61 6.92 22.00 9.28
C THR A 61 6.33 22.06 7.86
N ARG A 62 7.19 21.89 6.83
CA ARG A 62 6.74 21.70 5.44
C ARG A 62 6.57 20.22 5.07
N GLU A 63 6.75 19.31 6.02
CA GLU A 63 6.73 17.86 5.78
C GLU A 63 5.32 17.31 6.01
N ALA A 64 4.57 17.14 4.92
CA ALA A 64 3.22 16.57 4.98
C ALA A 64 3.26 15.10 5.40
N ALA A 65 2.32 14.68 6.27
CA ALA A 65 2.22 13.30 6.74
C ALA A 65 2.08 12.28 5.59
N TYR A 66 1.47 12.68 4.48
CA TYR A 66 1.35 11.83 3.30
C TYR A 66 2.72 11.50 2.68
N TYR A 67 3.60 12.50 2.55
CA TYR A 67 4.96 12.28 2.06
C TYR A 67 5.76 11.37 3.02
N LEU A 68 5.64 11.62 4.33
CA LEU A 68 6.32 10.84 5.36
C LEU A 68 5.95 9.36 5.33
N ALA A 69 4.73 9.02 4.93
CA ALA A 69 4.24 7.65 4.93
C ALA A 69 4.95 6.73 3.91
N ALA A 70 5.53 7.27 2.82
CA ALA A 70 6.02 6.48 1.69
C ALA A 70 7.48 6.76 1.29
N ASN A 71 8.27 7.53 2.07
CA ASN A 71 9.58 8.00 1.61
C ASN A 71 10.74 7.83 2.61
N ARG A 72 10.56 7.06 3.70
CA ARG A 72 11.68 6.76 4.62
C ARG A 72 12.79 5.96 3.92
N ASN A 73 14.00 6.04 4.46
CA ASN A 73 15.19 5.33 3.96
C ASN A 73 15.61 5.73 2.53
N LYS A 74 15.08 6.82 1.96
CA LYS A 74 15.46 7.30 0.63
C LYS A 74 16.44 8.47 0.73
N ARG A 75 17.20 8.69 -0.34
CA ARG A 75 17.99 9.91 -0.56
C ARG A 75 17.29 10.79 -1.58
N SER A 76 16.88 12.01 -1.20
CA SER A 76 16.24 12.98 -2.10
C SER A 76 17.28 13.79 -2.87
N VAL A 77 17.15 13.80 -4.19
CA VAL A 77 17.99 14.54 -5.13
C VAL A 77 17.09 15.38 -6.02
N THR A 78 17.31 16.69 -6.02
CA THR A 78 16.60 17.58 -6.94
C THR A 78 17.23 17.57 -8.32
N VAL A 79 16.44 17.27 -9.36
CA VAL A 79 16.85 17.30 -10.77
C VAL A 79 15.67 17.72 -11.65
N ASP A 80 15.85 18.73 -12.49
CA ASP A 80 14.88 19.08 -13.52
C ASP A 80 15.13 18.25 -14.79
N ILE A 81 14.39 17.15 -14.96
CA ILE A 81 14.47 16.28 -16.13
C ILE A 81 14.00 16.93 -17.45
N ALA A 82 13.43 18.14 -17.40
CA ALA A 82 13.10 18.87 -18.60
C ALA A 82 14.34 19.52 -19.25
N THR A 83 15.42 19.71 -18.49
CA THR A 83 16.69 20.27 -18.97
C THR A 83 17.62 19.19 -19.53
N PRO A 84 18.47 19.53 -20.53
CA PRO A 84 19.48 18.58 -21.04
C PRO A 84 20.44 18.09 -19.94
N GLU A 85 20.82 18.97 -19.03
CA GLU A 85 21.68 18.66 -17.88
C GLU A 85 21.00 17.65 -16.93
N GLY A 86 19.74 17.88 -16.61
CA GLY A 86 18.97 16.95 -15.74
C GLY A 86 18.78 15.57 -16.39
N GLN A 87 18.50 15.52 -17.69
CA GLN A 87 18.44 14.27 -18.44
C GLN A 87 19.77 13.50 -18.41
N ARG A 88 20.88 14.20 -18.53
CA ARG A 88 22.22 13.62 -18.42
C ARG A 88 22.44 13.03 -17.04
N ILE A 89 22.17 13.79 -15.96
CA ILE A 89 22.32 13.33 -14.57
C ILE A 89 21.52 12.05 -14.34
N VAL A 90 20.24 12.01 -14.78
CA VAL A 90 19.39 10.81 -14.60
C VAL A 90 19.92 9.62 -15.38
N ARG A 91 20.43 9.79 -16.61
CA ARG A 91 21.08 8.71 -17.37
C ARG A 91 22.34 8.19 -16.69
N GLU A 92 23.20 9.09 -16.17
CA GLU A 92 24.40 8.70 -15.45
C GLU A 92 24.07 7.94 -14.15
N LEU A 93 23.04 8.38 -13.40
CA LEU A 93 22.54 7.64 -12.24
C LEU A 93 21.95 6.29 -12.62
N ALA A 94 21.20 6.21 -13.72
CA ALA A 94 20.65 4.93 -14.21
C ALA A 94 21.76 3.94 -14.58
N ALA A 95 22.86 4.39 -15.17
CA ALA A 95 24.03 3.58 -15.48
C ALA A 95 24.71 2.98 -14.21
N GLN A 96 24.51 3.63 -13.05
CA GLN A 96 25.02 3.20 -11.74
C GLN A 96 23.96 2.49 -10.89
N SER A 97 22.77 2.23 -11.46
CA SER A 97 21.62 1.65 -10.74
C SER A 97 21.27 0.26 -11.27
N ASP A 98 20.67 -0.54 -10.42
CA ASP A 98 20.17 -1.88 -10.73
C ASP A 98 18.71 -1.84 -11.18
N VAL A 99 17.96 -0.91 -10.62
CA VAL A 99 16.51 -0.77 -10.83
C VAL A 99 16.17 0.69 -11.12
N VAL A 100 15.27 0.90 -12.08
CA VAL A 100 14.58 2.18 -12.31
C VAL A 100 13.10 1.99 -12.06
N LEU A 101 12.53 2.86 -11.23
CA LEU A 101 11.08 2.95 -10.99
C LEU A 101 10.57 4.28 -11.54
N GLU A 102 9.48 4.26 -12.30
CA GLU A 102 8.83 5.47 -12.77
C GLU A 102 7.30 5.32 -12.82
N ASN A 103 6.57 6.44 -12.74
CA ASN A 103 5.11 6.45 -12.88
C ASN A 103 4.60 7.65 -13.69
N TYR A 104 5.34 8.01 -14.73
CA TYR A 104 4.91 9.00 -15.71
C TYR A 104 3.83 8.41 -16.63
N LYS A 105 3.13 9.28 -17.36
CA LYS A 105 2.20 8.81 -18.41
C LYS A 105 2.94 7.97 -19.45
N ALA A 106 2.28 6.93 -19.94
CA ALA A 106 2.84 6.03 -20.95
C ALA A 106 3.52 6.82 -22.09
N GLY A 107 4.78 6.48 -22.38
CA GLY A 107 5.59 7.11 -23.40
C GLY A 107 6.14 8.51 -23.08
N GLN A 108 5.80 9.12 -21.96
CA GLN A 108 6.24 10.50 -21.65
C GLN A 108 7.76 10.63 -21.47
N LEU A 109 8.41 9.64 -20.87
CA LEU A 109 9.86 9.68 -20.63
C LEU A 109 10.70 9.51 -21.90
N LYS A 110 10.11 9.01 -22.99
CA LYS A 110 10.79 8.83 -24.28
C LYS A 110 11.34 10.15 -24.84
N LYS A 111 10.60 11.26 -24.70
CA LYS A 111 11.05 12.57 -25.16
C LYS A 111 12.29 13.11 -24.42
N TYR A 112 12.57 12.55 -23.23
CA TYR A 112 13.72 12.88 -22.42
C TYR A 112 14.89 11.89 -22.54
N GLY A 113 14.69 10.78 -23.30
CA GLY A 113 15.66 9.70 -23.39
C GLY A 113 15.84 8.96 -22.05
N LEU A 114 14.75 8.85 -21.28
CA LEU A 114 14.70 8.22 -19.96
C LEU A 114 13.73 7.02 -19.91
N ASP A 115 13.21 6.60 -21.07
CA ASP A 115 12.42 5.38 -21.23
C ASP A 115 13.31 4.13 -21.20
N TYR A 116 12.68 2.96 -21.06
CA TYR A 116 13.41 1.69 -20.96
C TYR A 116 14.41 1.48 -22.10
N ALA A 117 14.01 1.72 -23.35
CA ALA A 117 14.89 1.49 -24.49
C ALA A 117 16.14 2.37 -24.45
N SER A 118 15.99 3.63 -24.02
CA SER A 118 17.10 4.57 -23.88
C SER A 118 18.04 4.20 -22.74
N LEU A 119 17.50 3.77 -21.60
CA LEU A 119 18.31 3.40 -20.43
C LEU A 119 18.95 2.02 -20.57
N ALA A 120 18.26 1.05 -21.19
CA ALA A 120 18.83 -0.27 -21.48
C ALA A 120 20.00 -0.20 -22.48
N ALA A 121 20.06 0.83 -23.33
CA ALA A 121 21.20 1.04 -24.22
C ALA A 121 22.50 1.40 -23.45
N VAL A 122 22.39 2.01 -22.26
CA VAL A 122 23.55 2.37 -21.41
C VAL A 122 23.75 1.37 -20.25
N LYS A 123 22.70 0.65 -19.86
CA LYS A 123 22.73 -0.38 -18.80
C LYS A 123 21.88 -1.58 -19.22
N PRO A 124 22.41 -2.52 -20.02
CA PRO A 124 21.63 -3.62 -20.64
C PRO A 124 20.94 -4.55 -19.61
N ASP A 125 21.50 -4.69 -18.43
CA ASP A 125 20.97 -5.51 -17.34
C ASP A 125 20.04 -4.75 -16.37
N ILE A 126 19.59 -3.52 -16.77
CA ILE A 126 18.69 -2.73 -15.94
C ILE A 126 17.32 -3.38 -15.78
N VAL A 127 16.81 -3.43 -14.55
CA VAL A 127 15.40 -3.75 -14.28
C VAL A 127 14.62 -2.44 -14.26
N TYR A 128 13.68 -2.28 -15.18
CA TYR A 128 12.90 -1.05 -15.34
C TYR A 128 11.42 -1.33 -15.07
N CYS A 129 10.84 -0.72 -14.05
CA CYS A 129 9.44 -0.87 -13.69
C CYS A 129 8.67 0.43 -13.93
N SER A 130 7.72 0.38 -14.85
CA SER A 130 6.79 1.47 -15.15
C SER A 130 5.44 1.21 -14.50
N VAL A 131 5.01 2.10 -13.61
CA VAL A 131 3.73 2.00 -12.89
C VAL A 131 2.76 3.01 -13.49
N THR A 132 1.66 2.53 -14.08
CA THR A 132 0.65 3.40 -14.72
C THR A 132 -0.77 3.01 -14.31
N GLY A 133 -1.75 3.85 -14.62
CA GLY A 133 -3.15 3.54 -14.31
C GLY A 133 -3.71 2.35 -15.08
N PHE A 134 -3.31 2.20 -16.37
CA PHE A 134 -3.96 1.27 -17.31
C PHE A 134 -2.98 0.43 -18.12
N GLY A 135 -1.69 0.44 -17.80
CA GLY A 135 -0.65 -0.26 -18.58
C GLY A 135 -0.13 0.55 -19.76
N GLN A 136 0.87 0.01 -20.43
CA GLN A 136 1.54 0.64 -21.56
C GLN A 136 0.84 0.35 -22.90
N THR A 137 -0.10 -0.60 -22.90
CA THR A 137 -0.81 -1.07 -24.11
C THR A 137 -2.32 -1.03 -23.91
N GLY A 138 -3.07 -1.25 -24.98
CA GLY A 138 -4.53 -1.28 -24.92
C GLY A 138 -5.19 0.10 -25.05
N PRO A 139 -6.53 0.14 -25.10
CA PRO A 139 -7.30 1.35 -25.46
C PRO A 139 -7.20 2.49 -24.42
N TYR A 140 -6.77 2.19 -23.20
CA TYR A 140 -6.67 3.17 -22.12
C TYR A 140 -5.23 3.59 -21.77
N ALA A 141 -4.22 3.10 -22.47
CA ALA A 141 -2.81 3.36 -22.15
C ALA A 141 -2.46 4.87 -22.03
N SER A 142 -3.08 5.73 -22.83
CA SER A 142 -2.87 7.18 -22.80
C SER A 142 -3.62 7.93 -21.70
N ARG A 143 -4.57 7.24 -21.00
CA ARG A 143 -5.39 7.88 -19.96
C ARG A 143 -4.61 8.05 -18.66
N ALA A 144 -4.87 9.14 -17.96
CA ALA A 144 -4.43 9.27 -16.57
C ALA A 144 -5.28 8.34 -15.68
N GLY A 145 -4.61 7.56 -14.82
CA GLY A 145 -5.24 6.72 -13.81
C GLY A 145 -4.80 7.14 -12.43
N TYR A 146 -5.78 7.28 -11.53
CA TYR A 146 -5.56 7.50 -10.11
C TYR A 146 -6.28 6.40 -9.34
N ASP A 147 -5.81 6.10 -8.14
CA ASP A 147 -6.37 5.06 -7.25
C ASP A 147 -7.90 5.05 -7.23
N PHE A 148 -8.53 6.18 -6.95
CA PHE A 148 -10.00 6.27 -6.81
C PHE A 148 -10.75 5.91 -8.11
N ILE A 149 -10.24 6.36 -9.26
CA ILE A 149 -10.81 6.02 -10.57
C ILE A 149 -10.69 4.51 -10.80
N VAL A 150 -9.54 3.94 -10.46
CA VAL A 150 -9.25 2.52 -10.64
C VAL A 150 -10.08 1.65 -9.70
N GLN A 151 -10.29 2.05 -8.44
CA GLN A 151 -11.24 1.37 -7.54
C GLN A 151 -12.65 1.29 -8.14
N GLY A 152 -13.11 2.36 -8.81
CA GLY A 152 -14.40 2.36 -9.51
C GLY A 152 -14.39 1.44 -10.73
N MET A 153 -13.45 1.64 -11.64
CA MET A 153 -13.38 0.91 -12.93
C MET A 153 -13.00 -0.57 -12.75
N GLY A 154 -12.18 -0.89 -11.76
CA GLY A 154 -11.72 -2.25 -11.48
C GLY A 154 -12.68 -3.08 -10.63
N GLY A 155 -13.90 -2.59 -10.36
CA GLY A 155 -14.97 -3.37 -9.73
C GLY A 155 -15.00 -3.33 -8.19
N PHE A 156 -13.97 -2.78 -7.52
CA PHE A 156 -13.91 -2.74 -6.05
C PHE A 156 -15.12 -2.04 -5.44
N MET A 157 -15.49 -0.87 -5.96
CA MET A 157 -16.61 -0.10 -5.44
C MET A 157 -17.97 -0.75 -5.69
N SER A 158 -18.08 -1.62 -6.70
CA SER A 158 -19.32 -2.36 -6.99
C SER A 158 -19.67 -3.38 -5.91
N ILE A 159 -18.67 -3.86 -5.16
CA ILE A 159 -18.81 -4.87 -4.10
C ILE A 159 -18.58 -4.30 -2.69
N THR A 160 -18.18 -3.03 -2.58
CA THR A 160 -17.87 -2.35 -1.31
C THR A 160 -18.89 -1.27 -1.03
N GLY A 161 -19.39 -1.26 0.20
CA GLY A 161 -20.43 -0.36 0.67
C GLY A 161 -21.67 -1.09 1.17
N GLU A 162 -22.63 -0.35 1.71
CA GLU A 162 -23.88 -0.92 2.22
C GLU A 162 -24.80 -1.35 1.06
N ARG A 163 -25.72 -2.28 1.33
CA ARG A 163 -26.73 -2.78 0.38
C ARG A 163 -27.57 -1.64 -0.15
N ASP A 164 -27.90 -1.65 -1.43
CA ASP A 164 -28.68 -0.58 -2.07
C ASP A 164 -30.07 -0.37 -1.45
N SER A 165 -30.64 -1.42 -0.84
CA SER A 165 -31.95 -1.39 -0.19
C SER A 165 -31.95 -0.80 1.22
N LEU A 166 -30.77 -0.48 1.79
CA LEU A 166 -30.64 0.02 3.15
C LEU A 166 -30.23 1.51 3.17
N PRO A 167 -30.53 2.24 4.26
CA PRO A 167 -30.06 3.61 4.43
C PRO A 167 -28.53 3.69 4.31
N GLY A 168 -28.03 4.64 3.52
CA GLY A 168 -26.61 4.78 3.22
C GLY A 168 -26.07 3.80 2.17
N GLY A 169 -26.96 3.05 1.50
CA GLY A 169 -26.62 2.14 0.40
C GLY A 169 -25.95 2.86 -0.77
N GLY A 170 -25.01 2.18 -1.41
CA GLY A 170 -24.26 2.69 -2.56
C GLY A 170 -22.81 2.27 -2.60
N PRO A 171 -22.14 2.49 -3.75
CA PRO A 171 -20.72 2.18 -3.93
C PRO A 171 -19.82 3.02 -3.03
N GLN A 172 -18.85 2.39 -2.37
CA GLN A 172 -17.89 3.07 -1.51
C GLN A 172 -16.47 2.67 -1.89
N LYS A 173 -15.54 3.63 -1.79
CA LYS A 173 -14.10 3.36 -1.90
C LYS A 173 -13.54 2.85 -0.57
N ALA A 174 -12.36 2.24 -0.60
CA ALA A 174 -11.58 2.02 0.61
C ALA A 174 -11.15 3.35 1.25
N GLY A 175 -10.99 3.37 2.57
CA GLY A 175 -10.51 4.55 3.31
C GLY A 175 -9.07 4.95 2.94
N VAL A 176 -8.26 3.99 2.52
CA VAL A 176 -6.90 4.18 2.00
C VAL A 176 -6.88 4.06 0.48
N ALA A 177 -5.81 4.52 -0.17
CA ALA A 177 -5.58 4.33 -1.61
C ALA A 177 -5.14 2.87 -1.88
N ILE A 178 -6.09 1.94 -1.81
CA ILE A 178 -5.82 0.49 -1.80
C ILE A 178 -5.25 -0.01 -3.12
N ALA A 179 -5.68 0.56 -4.27
CA ALA A 179 -5.13 0.20 -5.57
C ALA A 179 -3.66 0.59 -5.69
N ASP A 180 -3.28 1.78 -5.22
CA ASP A 180 -1.89 2.22 -5.16
C ASP A 180 -1.03 1.32 -4.26
N LEU A 181 -1.48 1.07 -3.02
CA LEU A 181 -0.73 0.24 -2.07
C LEU A 181 -0.49 -1.17 -2.59
N MET A 182 -1.53 -1.81 -3.12
CA MET A 182 -1.42 -3.15 -3.71
C MET A 182 -0.51 -3.14 -4.95
N THR A 183 -0.61 -2.11 -5.79
CA THR A 183 0.28 -1.95 -6.95
C THR A 183 1.73 -1.79 -6.53
N GLY A 184 2.02 -1.01 -5.48
CA GLY A 184 3.35 -0.89 -4.91
C GLY A 184 3.91 -2.23 -4.41
N MET A 185 3.06 -3.06 -3.78
CA MET A 185 3.46 -4.41 -3.35
C MET A 185 3.70 -5.35 -4.53
N TYR A 186 2.82 -5.37 -5.55
CA TYR A 186 3.04 -6.17 -6.77
C TYR A 186 4.27 -5.71 -7.55
N ALA A 187 4.53 -4.40 -7.63
CA ALA A 187 5.74 -3.86 -8.22
C ALA A 187 7.00 -4.31 -7.46
N THR A 188 6.95 -4.34 -6.13
CA THR A 188 8.05 -4.87 -5.31
C THR A 188 8.33 -6.35 -5.64
N ILE A 189 7.28 -7.18 -5.72
CA ILE A 189 7.41 -8.60 -6.09
C ILE A 189 8.00 -8.74 -7.49
N ALA A 190 7.50 -7.97 -8.46
CA ALA A 190 7.97 -8.01 -9.84
C ALA A 190 9.44 -7.59 -9.95
N VAL A 191 9.86 -6.53 -9.26
CA VAL A 191 11.26 -6.08 -9.21
C VAL A 191 12.17 -7.17 -8.61
N LEU A 192 11.79 -7.74 -7.46
CA LEU A 192 12.56 -8.82 -6.83
C LEU A 192 12.65 -10.06 -7.72
N THR A 193 11.58 -10.41 -8.44
CA THR A 193 11.56 -11.51 -9.40
C THR A 193 12.47 -11.23 -10.59
N ALA A 194 12.45 -9.98 -11.11
CA ALA A 194 13.32 -9.57 -12.20
C ALA A 194 14.80 -9.55 -11.79
N LEU A 195 15.11 -9.11 -10.57
CA LEU A 195 16.48 -9.20 -10.02
C LEU A 195 16.94 -10.65 -9.87
N ALA A 196 16.09 -11.54 -9.37
CA ALA A 196 16.42 -12.97 -9.27
C ALA A 196 16.63 -13.63 -10.66
N HIS A 197 15.95 -13.16 -11.72
CA HIS A 197 16.22 -13.57 -13.09
C HIS A 197 17.59 -13.03 -13.54
N ARG A 198 17.83 -11.73 -13.37
CA ARG A 198 19.09 -11.06 -13.74
C ARG A 198 20.30 -11.71 -13.07
N ASP A 199 20.21 -12.04 -11.80
CA ASP A 199 21.33 -12.66 -11.05
C ASP A 199 21.76 -14.01 -11.63
N ARG A 200 20.87 -14.71 -12.36
CA ARG A 200 21.17 -16.00 -12.99
C ARG A 200 21.55 -15.89 -14.46
N THR A 201 21.07 -14.87 -15.15
CA THR A 201 21.17 -14.76 -16.61
C THR A 201 22.03 -13.59 -17.07
N GLY A 202 22.20 -12.57 -16.20
CA GLY A 202 22.79 -11.28 -16.58
C GLY A 202 21.84 -10.36 -17.35
N GLU A 203 20.56 -10.77 -17.54
CA GLU A 203 19.60 -10.02 -18.36
C GLU A 203 18.63 -9.20 -17.48
N GLY A 204 18.58 -7.90 -17.71
CA GLY A 204 17.53 -7.02 -17.18
C GLY A 204 16.21 -7.18 -17.96
N GLN A 205 15.16 -6.50 -17.50
CA GLN A 205 13.88 -6.54 -18.20
C GLN A 205 13.00 -5.34 -17.88
N TYR A 206 12.01 -5.13 -18.74
CA TYR A 206 10.94 -4.16 -18.57
C TYR A 206 9.75 -4.78 -17.84
N ILE A 207 9.20 -4.04 -16.88
CA ILE A 207 8.02 -4.41 -16.11
C ILE A 207 6.94 -3.35 -16.38
N ASP A 208 5.82 -3.76 -16.97
CA ASP A 208 4.61 -2.95 -17.14
C ASP A 208 3.64 -3.28 -15.98
N MET A 209 3.44 -2.34 -15.08
CA MET A 209 2.61 -2.50 -13.89
C MET A 209 1.41 -1.57 -13.95
N ALA A 210 0.22 -2.13 -14.17
CA ALA A 210 -1.01 -1.36 -14.26
C ALA A 210 -1.83 -1.42 -12.96
N LEU A 211 -2.26 -0.26 -12.44
CA LEU A 211 -3.15 -0.19 -11.29
C LEU A 211 -4.45 -0.97 -11.54
N LEU A 212 -5.01 -0.88 -12.76
CA LEU A 212 -6.25 -1.58 -13.10
C LEU A 212 -6.09 -3.11 -13.04
N ASP A 213 -4.99 -3.65 -13.56
CA ASP A 213 -4.74 -5.09 -13.55
C ASP A 213 -4.61 -5.61 -12.12
N VAL A 214 -3.87 -4.87 -11.28
CA VAL A 214 -3.73 -5.18 -9.86
C VAL A 214 -5.09 -5.09 -9.14
N GLN A 215 -5.87 -4.03 -9.42
CA GLN A 215 -7.20 -3.87 -8.83
C GLN A 215 -8.13 -5.04 -9.20
N VAL A 216 -8.11 -5.50 -10.45
CA VAL A 216 -8.87 -6.68 -10.86
C VAL A 216 -8.35 -7.94 -10.15
N ALA A 217 -7.04 -8.15 -10.11
CA ALA A 217 -6.45 -9.33 -9.47
C ALA A 217 -6.80 -9.44 -7.97
N MET A 218 -6.80 -8.31 -7.25
CA MET A 218 -7.04 -8.32 -5.79
C MET A 218 -8.50 -8.61 -5.38
N LEU A 219 -9.47 -8.63 -6.29
CA LEU A 219 -10.86 -8.99 -5.96
C LEU A 219 -11.05 -10.48 -5.68
N ALA A 220 -10.05 -11.30 -5.93
CA ALA A 220 -9.92 -12.70 -5.49
C ALA A 220 -11.22 -13.54 -5.65
N ASN A 221 -11.84 -13.94 -4.52
CA ASN A 221 -13.05 -14.76 -4.50
C ASN A 221 -14.28 -14.06 -5.13
N MET A 222 -14.35 -12.75 -5.15
CA MET A 222 -15.46 -12.03 -5.80
C MET A 222 -15.39 -12.16 -7.32
N ASN A 223 -14.17 -12.11 -7.91
CA ASN A 223 -13.97 -12.46 -9.32
C ASN A 223 -14.38 -13.91 -9.59
N ALA A 224 -13.94 -14.84 -8.73
CA ALA A 224 -14.29 -16.25 -8.88
C ALA A 224 -15.81 -16.48 -8.80
N ASN A 225 -16.51 -15.80 -7.90
CA ASN A 225 -17.98 -15.86 -7.81
C ASN A 225 -18.64 -15.41 -9.12
N TYR A 226 -18.16 -14.30 -9.72
CA TYR A 226 -18.69 -13.84 -11.00
C TYR A 226 -18.37 -14.79 -12.14
N LEU A 227 -17.11 -15.18 -12.29
CA LEU A 227 -16.66 -16.03 -13.39
C LEU A 227 -17.32 -17.42 -13.37
N ALA A 228 -17.60 -17.97 -12.18
CA ALA A 228 -18.28 -19.25 -12.01
C ALA A 228 -19.79 -19.17 -12.22
N SER A 229 -20.43 -18.06 -11.88
CA SER A 229 -21.91 -17.96 -11.89
C SER A 229 -22.47 -17.15 -13.04
N GLY A 230 -21.65 -16.28 -13.67
CA GLY A 230 -22.10 -15.26 -14.62
C GLY A 230 -22.94 -14.14 -14.00
N LYS A 231 -23.10 -14.13 -12.65
CA LYS A 231 -23.93 -13.15 -11.94
C LYS A 231 -23.03 -12.12 -11.24
N PRO A 232 -23.15 -10.83 -11.55
CA PRO A 232 -22.39 -9.79 -10.86
C PRO A 232 -22.67 -9.84 -9.35
N PRO A 233 -21.60 -9.86 -8.51
CA PRO A 233 -21.76 -9.77 -7.06
C PRO A 233 -22.41 -8.45 -6.65
N VAL A 234 -23.13 -8.48 -5.54
CA VAL A 234 -23.76 -7.31 -4.94
C VAL A 234 -23.00 -6.87 -3.67
N ARG A 235 -23.27 -5.66 -3.21
CA ARG A 235 -22.76 -5.18 -1.91
C ARG A 235 -23.46 -5.87 -0.75
N TRP A 236 -22.68 -6.24 0.25
CA TRP A 236 -23.16 -6.92 1.46
C TRP A 236 -22.92 -6.10 2.74
N GLY A 237 -22.52 -4.82 2.61
CA GLY A 237 -22.08 -4.04 3.77
C GLY A 237 -20.86 -4.71 4.41
N ASN A 238 -20.95 -4.92 5.72
CA ASN A 238 -19.92 -5.63 6.48
C ASN A 238 -20.05 -7.16 6.48
N ALA A 239 -21.00 -7.73 5.72
CA ALA A 239 -21.24 -9.16 5.71
C ALA A 239 -20.43 -9.87 4.60
N HIS A 240 -19.95 -11.07 4.89
CA HIS A 240 -19.28 -11.90 3.90
C HIS A 240 -20.28 -12.52 2.91
N ALA A 241 -19.92 -12.54 1.61
CA ALA A 241 -20.81 -13.05 0.56
C ALA A 241 -21.13 -14.56 0.70
N ASN A 242 -20.16 -15.37 1.10
CA ASN A 242 -20.21 -16.84 1.04
C ASN A 242 -20.20 -17.53 2.41
N ILE A 243 -20.08 -16.78 3.52
CA ILE A 243 -20.00 -17.33 4.90
C ILE A 243 -20.96 -16.56 5.80
N VAL A 244 -21.77 -17.29 6.62
CA VAL A 244 -22.75 -16.70 7.53
C VAL A 244 -22.77 -17.43 8.87
N PRO A 245 -22.68 -16.70 10.03
CA PRO A 245 -22.40 -15.29 10.14
C PRO A 245 -20.90 -14.98 10.04
N TYR A 246 -20.55 -13.99 9.25
CA TYR A 246 -19.21 -13.42 9.17
C TYR A 246 -19.41 -11.92 8.89
N GLN A 247 -19.57 -11.12 9.95
CA GLN A 247 -19.97 -9.71 9.83
C GLN A 247 -19.83 -8.96 11.16
N THR A 248 -20.14 -7.66 11.14
CA THR A 248 -20.31 -6.88 12.36
C THR A 248 -21.71 -7.03 12.93
N PHE A 249 -21.80 -6.99 14.27
CA PHE A 249 -23.06 -6.92 15.01
C PHE A 249 -23.00 -5.82 16.05
N GLN A 250 -24.15 -5.18 16.29
CA GLN A 250 -24.30 -4.22 17.37
C GLN A 250 -24.51 -4.98 18.69
N THR A 251 -23.70 -4.66 19.70
CA THR A 251 -23.84 -5.12 21.07
C THR A 251 -24.72 -4.15 21.87
N SER A 252 -24.90 -4.38 23.18
CA SER A 252 -25.64 -3.44 24.02
C SER A 252 -24.99 -2.06 24.14
N ASP A 253 -23.68 -1.95 23.97
CA ASP A 253 -22.86 -0.76 24.20
C ASP A 253 -22.03 -0.28 23.01
N SER A 254 -21.78 -1.15 22.00
CA SER A 254 -20.86 -0.86 20.92
C SER A 254 -21.09 -1.79 19.70
N TRP A 255 -20.00 -2.18 19.01
CA TRP A 255 -19.97 -3.09 17.88
C TRP A 255 -18.92 -4.18 18.08
N ILE A 256 -19.21 -5.37 17.54
CA ILE A 256 -18.28 -6.51 17.51
C ILE A 256 -18.22 -7.11 16.12
N ILE A 257 -17.05 -7.62 15.73
CA ILE A 257 -16.88 -8.51 14.57
C ILE A 257 -17.05 -9.96 15.07
N VAL A 258 -17.90 -10.73 14.40
CA VAL A 258 -18.03 -12.18 14.59
C VAL A 258 -17.70 -12.88 13.29
N ALA A 259 -16.71 -13.80 13.31
CA ALA A 259 -16.18 -14.47 12.13
C ALA A 259 -16.31 -16.00 12.27
N VAL A 260 -17.50 -16.52 12.04
CA VAL A 260 -17.79 -17.97 12.09
C VAL A 260 -17.36 -18.62 10.79
N GLY A 261 -16.24 -19.34 10.79
CA GLY A 261 -15.67 -19.95 9.59
C GLY A 261 -16.20 -21.37 9.26
N ASN A 262 -16.87 -22.05 10.21
CA ASN A 262 -17.38 -23.41 10.03
C ASN A 262 -18.58 -23.70 10.93
N ASP A 263 -19.23 -24.86 10.72
CA ASP A 263 -20.47 -25.25 11.43
C ASP A 263 -20.23 -25.48 12.94
N GLY A 264 -19.06 -26.00 13.33
CA GLY A 264 -18.68 -26.16 14.73
C GLY A 264 -18.53 -24.83 15.47
N GLN A 265 -17.97 -23.82 14.82
CA GLN A 265 -17.91 -22.47 15.38
C GLN A 265 -19.29 -21.81 15.44
N PHE A 266 -20.18 -22.09 14.48
CA PHE A 266 -21.56 -21.62 14.54
C PHE A 266 -22.28 -22.16 15.77
N ARG A 267 -22.20 -23.48 16.03
CA ARG A 267 -22.77 -24.09 17.23
C ARG A 267 -22.29 -23.41 18.50
N LYS A 268 -20.99 -23.25 18.67
CA LYS A 268 -20.39 -22.57 19.83
C LYS A 268 -20.85 -21.11 19.97
N PHE A 269 -20.97 -20.39 18.86
CA PHE A 269 -21.42 -19.00 18.87
C PHE A 269 -22.86 -18.88 19.41
N VAL A 270 -23.77 -19.71 18.91
CA VAL A 270 -25.16 -19.66 19.36
C VAL A 270 -25.35 -20.24 20.76
N GLU A 271 -24.51 -21.18 21.20
CA GLU A 271 -24.45 -21.67 22.59
C GLU A 271 -24.04 -20.55 23.56
N VAL A 272 -22.98 -19.81 23.27
CA VAL A 272 -22.55 -18.61 24.04
C VAL A 272 -23.66 -17.57 24.10
N GLY A 273 -24.45 -17.46 23.03
CA GLY A 273 -25.62 -16.58 22.94
C GLY A 273 -26.90 -17.14 23.58
N SER A 274 -26.85 -18.34 24.20
CA SER A 274 -28.03 -19.02 24.75
C SER A 274 -29.13 -19.31 23.73
N ARG A 275 -28.72 -19.62 22.49
CA ARG A 275 -29.60 -19.95 21.35
C ARG A 275 -29.14 -21.22 20.63
N ALA A 276 -28.77 -22.25 21.41
CA ALA A 276 -28.23 -23.51 20.90
C ALA A 276 -29.15 -24.21 19.87
N GLU A 277 -30.46 -24.03 19.99
CA GLU A 277 -31.47 -24.56 19.06
C GLU A 277 -31.26 -24.10 17.60
N LEU A 278 -30.63 -22.96 17.37
CA LEU A 278 -30.35 -22.48 16.02
C LEU A 278 -29.33 -23.38 15.28
N ALA A 279 -28.47 -24.09 15.99
CA ALA A 279 -27.50 -25.00 15.39
C ALA A 279 -28.10 -26.32 14.95
N ASP A 280 -29.24 -26.69 15.50
CA ASP A 280 -29.99 -27.93 15.18
C ASP A 280 -31.10 -27.68 14.16
N ASP A 281 -31.41 -26.43 13.82
CA ASP A 281 -32.36 -26.06 12.78
C ASP A 281 -31.77 -26.37 11.39
N GLU A 282 -32.43 -27.19 10.59
CA GLU A 282 -31.99 -27.58 9.24
C GLU A 282 -31.73 -26.37 8.31
N ARG A 283 -32.41 -25.23 8.56
CA ARG A 283 -32.22 -24.01 7.82
C ARG A 283 -30.86 -23.36 8.10
N PHE A 284 -30.20 -23.69 9.23
CA PHE A 284 -29.00 -23.01 9.72
C PHE A 284 -27.84 -23.98 10.06
N ALA A 285 -28.08 -25.29 10.08
CA ALA A 285 -27.12 -26.30 10.52
C ALA A 285 -25.82 -26.31 9.69
N THR A 286 -25.86 -25.95 8.41
CA THR A 286 -24.69 -25.91 7.53
C THR A 286 -24.47 -24.51 6.94
N ASN A 287 -23.21 -24.16 6.59
CA ASN A 287 -22.92 -22.87 5.98
C ASN A 287 -23.74 -22.61 4.69
N PRO A 288 -23.87 -23.56 3.74
CA PRO A 288 -24.74 -23.34 2.58
C PRO A 288 -26.21 -23.06 2.93
N ALA A 289 -26.74 -23.72 3.98
CA ALA A 289 -28.08 -23.46 4.48
C ALA A 289 -28.19 -22.04 5.09
N ARG A 290 -27.22 -21.62 5.90
CA ARG A 290 -27.16 -20.28 6.48
C ARG A 290 -27.05 -19.19 5.42
N VAL A 291 -26.24 -19.42 4.38
CA VAL A 291 -26.12 -18.48 3.24
C VAL A 291 -27.45 -18.28 2.52
N ARG A 292 -28.20 -19.37 2.27
CA ARG A 292 -29.53 -19.29 1.65
C ARG A 292 -30.56 -18.59 2.53
N ASN A 293 -30.49 -18.79 3.84
CA ASN A 293 -31.45 -18.29 4.81
C ASN A 293 -30.94 -17.09 5.63
N ARG A 294 -29.92 -16.36 5.10
CA ARG A 294 -29.27 -15.25 5.84
C ARG A 294 -30.24 -14.15 6.28
N ASP A 295 -31.22 -13.84 5.46
CA ASP A 295 -32.17 -12.77 5.74
C ASP A 295 -33.13 -13.13 6.90
N THR A 296 -33.27 -14.41 7.22
CA THR A 296 -33.97 -14.90 8.42
C THR A 296 -33.03 -15.00 9.61
N LEU A 297 -31.83 -15.58 9.42
CA LEU A 297 -30.91 -15.86 10.50
C LEU A 297 -30.26 -14.60 11.10
N VAL A 298 -29.77 -13.69 10.24
CA VAL A 298 -28.99 -12.52 10.69
C VAL A 298 -29.74 -11.62 11.66
N PRO A 299 -31.04 -11.30 11.45
CA PRO A 299 -31.83 -10.57 12.46
C PRO A 299 -31.93 -11.28 13.81
N MET A 300 -32.13 -12.60 13.84
CA MET A 300 -32.18 -13.39 15.08
C MET A 300 -30.83 -13.32 15.84
N LEU A 301 -29.72 -13.40 15.11
CA LEU A 301 -28.38 -13.27 15.70
C LEU A 301 -28.14 -11.83 16.19
N ALA A 302 -28.61 -10.82 15.48
CA ALA A 302 -28.47 -9.44 15.88
C ALA A 302 -29.20 -9.13 17.19
N GLU A 303 -30.42 -9.67 17.38
CA GLU A 303 -31.15 -9.60 18.65
C GLU A 303 -30.38 -10.27 19.78
N MET A 304 -29.87 -11.46 19.54
CA MET A 304 -29.06 -12.22 20.51
C MET A 304 -27.80 -11.44 20.92
N VAL A 305 -27.08 -10.85 19.97
CA VAL A 305 -25.82 -10.13 20.26
C VAL A 305 -26.06 -8.86 21.04
N ARG A 306 -27.18 -8.18 20.90
CA ARG A 306 -27.54 -6.97 21.67
C ARG A 306 -27.72 -7.22 23.17
N LEU A 307 -27.83 -8.46 23.61
CA LEU A 307 -28.09 -8.78 25.03
C LEU A 307 -26.86 -8.65 25.94
N LYS A 308 -25.64 -8.56 25.37
CA LYS A 308 -24.38 -8.44 26.13
C LYS A 308 -23.56 -7.28 25.61
N THR A 309 -22.61 -6.81 26.43
CA THR A 309 -21.62 -5.80 26.06
C THR A 309 -20.56 -6.36 25.09
N LYS A 310 -19.84 -5.48 24.39
CA LYS A 310 -18.70 -5.85 23.55
C LYS A 310 -17.67 -6.69 24.32
N HIS A 311 -17.35 -6.27 25.53
CA HIS A 311 -16.36 -6.96 26.37
C HIS A 311 -16.81 -8.37 26.78
N GLU A 312 -18.05 -8.55 27.23
CA GLU A 312 -18.62 -9.84 27.60
C GLU A 312 -18.64 -10.82 26.40
N TRP A 313 -19.01 -10.31 25.21
CA TRP A 313 -18.98 -11.14 24.00
C TRP A 313 -17.57 -11.59 23.63
N ILE A 314 -16.59 -10.65 23.60
CA ILE A 314 -15.20 -10.99 23.22
C ILE A 314 -14.66 -12.05 24.18
N ALA A 315 -14.76 -11.84 25.50
CA ALA A 315 -14.27 -12.79 26.50
C ALA A 315 -14.91 -14.19 26.35
N ALA A 316 -16.23 -14.26 26.16
CA ALA A 316 -16.93 -15.54 26.03
C ALA A 316 -16.63 -16.26 24.71
N LEU A 317 -16.53 -15.55 23.59
CA LEU A 317 -16.24 -16.13 22.29
C LEU A 317 -14.79 -16.58 22.16
N GLU A 318 -13.83 -15.83 22.70
CA GLU A 318 -12.42 -16.24 22.79
C GLU A 318 -12.27 -17.53 23.60
N ALA A 319 -12.92 -17.62 24.79
CA ALA A 319 -12.93 -18.82 25.61
C ALA A 319 -13.55 -20.03 24.89
N ALA A 320 -14.54 -19.80 24.02
CA ALA A 320 -15.17 -20.85 23.19
C ALA A 320 -14.37 -21.17 21.91
N GLY A 321 -13.33 -20.40 21.58
CA GLY A 321 -12.53 -20.56 20.35
C GLY A 321 -13.31 -20.15 19.09
N VAL A 322 -14.19 -19.15 19.19
CA VAL A 322 -14.88 -18.52 18.07
C VAL A 322 -14.19 -17.20 17.74
N PRO A 323 -13.66 -17.01 16.52
CA PRO A 323 -12.99 -15.80 16.15
C PRO A 323 -13.92 -14.57 16.22
N CYS A 324 -13.49 -13.57 16.96
CA CYS A 324 -14.20 -12.31 17.15
C CYS A 324 -13.20 -11.18 17.44
N GLY A 325 -13.66 -9.94 17.43
CA GLY A 325 -12.81 -8.81 17.79
C GLY A 325 -13.53 -7.47 17.78
N PRO A 326 -12.91 -6.45 18.39
CA PRO A 326 -13.41 -5.08 18.36
C PRO A 326 -13.20 -4.42 17.00
N ILE A 327 -13.85 -3.29 16.77
CA ILE A 327 -13.53 -2.33 15.72
C ILE A 327 -12.77 -1.20 16.39
N ASN A 328 -11.46 -1.15 16.18
CA ASN A 328 -10.59 -0.15 16.79
C ASN A 328 -10.44 1.09 15.91
N ASP A 329 -10.35 2.26 16.51
CA ASP A 329 -9.80 3.44 15.86
C ASP A 329 -8.25 3.40 15.84
N LEU A 330 -7.62 4.39 15.16
CA LEU A 330 -6.16 4.38 15.03
C LEU A 330 -5.43 4.63 16.37
N ALA A 331 -6.03 5.34 17.33
CA ALA A 331 -5.43 5.50 18.66
C ALA A 331 -5.44 4.16 19.43
N GLU A 332 -6.56 3.45 19.37
CA GLU A 332 -6.69 2.10 19.94
C GLU A 332 -5.75 1.10 19.25
N VAL A 333 -5.57 1.20 17.91
CA VAL A 333 -4.61 0.34 17.19
C VAL A 333 -3.18 0.55 17.71
N PHE A 334 -2.71 1.78 17.84
CA PHE A 334 -1.35 2.04 18.31
C PHE A 334 -1.15 1.83 19.83
N ALA A 335 -2.23 1.76 20.61
CA ALA A 335 -2.22 1.35 22.03
C ALA A 335 -2.36 -0.17 22.20
N ASN A 336 -2.70 -0.93 21.18
CA ASN A 336 -2.92 -2.37 21.26
C ASN A 336 -1.63 -3.13 21.61
N GLU A 337 -1.69 -3.99 22.61
CA GLU A 337 -0.54 -4.75 23.13
C GLU A 337 0.19 -5.54 22.04
N GLN A 338 -0.52 -6.16 21.12
CA GLN A 338 0.07 -6.93 20.04
C GLN A 338 0.79 -6.01 19.02
N VAL A 339 0.23 -4.86 18.71
CA VAL A 339 0.83 -3.86 17.80
C VAL A 339 2.10 -3.27 18.43
N VAL A 340 2.06 -2.97 19.74
CA VAL A 340 3.21 -2.50 20.52
C VAL A 340 4.29 -3.58 20.60
N ALA A 341 3.94 -4.81 20.99
CA ALA A 341 4.88 -5.93 21.10
C ALA A 341 5.57 -6.26 19.76
N ARG A 342 4.89 -6.03 18.64
CA ARG A 342 5.46 -6.21 17.30
C ARG A 342 6.25 -5.02 16.79
N GLY A 343 6.35 -3.92 17.56
CA GLY A 343 7.12 -2.73 17.21
C GLY A 343 6.62 -2.10 15.90
N MET A 344 5.30 -1.95 15.75
CA MET A 344 4.73 -1.41 14.50
C MET A 344 4.78 0.11 14.40
N GLN A 345 5.12 0.82 15.47
CA GLN A 345 5.49 2.24 15.44
C GLN A 345 6.98 2.38 15.69
N VAL A 346 7.62 3.27 14.94
CA VAL A 346 9.02 3.67 15.12
C VAL A 346 9.13 5.19 15.13
N ASP A 347 10.00 5.69 15.99
CA ASP A 347 10.27 7.11 16.14
C ASP A 347 11.65 7.42 15.53
N VAL A 348 11.69 8.34 14.58
CA VAL A 348 12.91 8.68 13.82
C VAL A 348 13.17 10.18 13.95
N PRO A 349 14.38 10.59 14.40
CA PRO A 349 14.77 11.99 14.40
C PRO A 349 14.70 12.60 12.99
N HIS A 350 14.18 13.82 12.88
CA HIS A 350 14.06 14.54 11.61
C HIS A 350 14.88 15.85 11.64
N PRO A 351 15.48 16.30 10.52
CA PRO A 351 16.31 17.51 10.47
C PRO A 351 15.62 18.80 10.95
N SER A 352 14.29 18.84 10.93
CA SER A 352 13.52 19.96 11.49
C SER A 352 13.55 20.05 13.03
N GLY A 353 14.28 19.16 13.71
CA GLY A 353 14.24 19.01 15.16
C GLY A 353 13.04 18.20 15.70
N ALA A 354 12.13 17.81 14.83
CA ALA A 354 10.98 16.99 15.17
C ALA A 354 11.34 15.49 15.25
N THR A 355 10.43 14.71 15.80
CA THR A 355 10.46 13.24 15.72
C THR A 355 9.35 12.76 14.79
N ALA A 356 9.72 12.16 13.66
CA ALA A 356 8.78 11.52 12.77
C ALA A 356 8.35 10.17 13.33
N LYS A 357 7.05 10.04 13.65
CA LYS A 357 6.45 8.75 14.04
C LYS A 357 5.99 8.03 12.78
N LEU A 358 6.58 6.88 12.51
CA LEU A 358 6.37 6.13 11.27
C LEU A 358 5.84 4.72 11.59
N VAL A 359 5.12 4.13 10.63
CA VAL A 359 4.71 2.73 10.72
C VAL A 359 5.86 1.85 10.21
N ALA A 360 6.29 0.88 11.03
CA ALA A 360 7.35 -0.04 10.67
C ALA A 360 6.94 -0.99 9.51
N ASN A 361 7.93 -1.57 8.84
CA ASN A 361 7.66 -2.64 7.88
C ASN A 361 7.07 -3.86 8.61
N PRO A 362 5.96 -4.45 8.12
CA PRO A 362 5.28 -5.57 8.79
C PRO A 362 6.04 -6.90 8.69
N ILE A 363 6.99 -7.02 7.76
CA ILE A 363 7.74 -8.25 7.52
C ILE A 363 8.76 -8.46 8.64
N LYS A 364 8.85 -9.67 9.18
CA LYS A 364 9.82 -10.06 10.21
C LYS A 364 10.70 -11.19 9.66
N MET A 365 11.98 -10.90 9.43
CA MET A 365 12.96 -11.87 8.94
C MET A 365 14.04 -12.12 10.00
N THR A 366 14.45 -13.36 10.16
CA THR A 366 15.38 -13.77 11.23
C THR A 366 16.83 -13.34 10.99
N LYS A 367 17.25 -13.19 9.75
CA LYS A 367 18.65 -12.89 9.38
C LYS A 367 18.85 -11.46 8.87
N THR A 368 17.93 -10.98 8.03
CA THR A 368 18.00 -9.67 7.38
C THR A 368 16.67 -8.90 7.57
N PRO A 369 16.29 -8.60 8.82
CA PRO A 369 15.03 -7.90 9.08
C PRO A 369 15.04 -6.52 8.41
N PRO A 370 13.90 -6.09 7.83
CA PRO A 370 13.76 -4.74 7.31
C PRO A 370 13.92 -3.72 8.45
N ARG A 371 14.41 -2.52 8.13
CA ARG A 371 14.70 -1.48 9.10
C ARG A 371 14.23 -0.12 8.64
N VAL A 372 13.78 0.70 9.55
CA VAL A 372 13.66 2.14 9.36
C VAL A 372 14.99 2.74 9.85
N ALA A 373 15.92 3.00 8.92
CA ALA A 373 17.27 3.46 9.19
C ALA A 373 17.39 4.98 9.16
N SER A 374 16.58 5.64 8.33
CA SER A 374 16.56 7.10 8.20
C SER A 374 15.15 7.65 8.07
N HIS A 375 15.00 8.93 8.39
CA HIS A 375 13.77 9.69 8.19
C HIS A 375 13.43 9.82 6.68
N PRO A 376 12.17 10.10 6.33
CA PRO A 376 11.84 10.57 4.99
C PRO A 376 12.59 11.89 4.71
N PRO A 377 13.35 11.97 3.59
CA PRO A 377 14.27 13.09 3.40
C PRO A 377 13.54 14.42 3.12
N THR A 378 14.14 15.52 3.54
CA THR A 378 13.73 16.85 3.08
C THR A 378 14.05 17.01 1.57
N LEU A 379 13.42 17.96 0.91
CA LEU A 379 13.58 18.16 -0.53
C LEU A 379 15.05 18.48 -0.88
N GLY A 380 15.67 17.64 -1.70
CA GLY A 380 17.03 17.83 -2.18
C GLY A 380 18.12 17.62 -1.13
N GLU A 381 17.80 17.05 0.01
CA GLU A 381 18.72 16.85 1.15
C GLU A 381 20.05 16.20 0.76
N HIS A 382 20.04 15.32 -0.22
CA HIS A 382 21.20 14.53 -0.63
C HIS A 382 21.71 14.88 -2.02
N THR A 383 21.30 16.02 -2.60
CA THR A 383 21.65 16.38 -3.99
C THR A 383 23.17 16.42 -4.17
N ASP A 384 23.89 17.19 -3.36
CA ASP A 384 25.33 17.35 -3.49
C ASP A 384 26.09 16.07 -3.15
N GLU A 385 25.65 15.37 -2.12
CA GLU A 385 26.21 14.08 -1.73
C GLU A 385 26.16 13.08 -2.89
N VAL A 386 24.98 12.90 -3.49
CA VAL A 386 24.80 11.93 -4.58
C VAL A 386 25.57 12.34 -5.83
N LEU A 387 25.57 13.61 -6.20
CA LEU A 387 26.32 14.08 -7.36
C LEU A 387 27.84 13.90 -7.17
N ARG A 388 28.33 14.12 -5.95
CA ARG A 388 29.75 13.93 -5.62
C ARG A 388 30.11 12.46 -5.51
N ASP A 389 29.41 11.72 -4.65
CA ASP A 389 29.84 10.39 -4.20
C ASP A 389 29.46 9.28 -5.18
N VAL A 390 28.40 9.47 -5.96
CA VAL A 390 27.93 8.49 -6.95
C VAL A 390 28.42 8.84 -8.35
N LEU A 391 28.37 10.12 -8.75
CA LEU A 391 28.74 10.56 -10.10
C LEU A 391 30.13 11.19 -10.20
N GLY A 392 30.81 11.48 -9.07
CA GLY A 392 32.15 12.06 -9.07
C GLY A 392 32.22 13.53 -9.48
N TYR A 393 31.12 14.27 -9.36
CA TYR A 393 31.09 15.68 -9.72
C TYR A 393 31.85 16.52 -8.69
N GLY A 394 32.73 17.44 -9.19
CA GLY A 394 33.38 18.46 -8.36
C GLY A 394 32.45 19.61 -8.01
N GLU A 395 32.83 20.40 -7.00
CA GLU A 395 32.04 21.53 -6.49
C GLU A 395 31.69 22.56 -7.59
N ASP A 396 32.64 22.84 -8.50
CA ASP A 396 32.41 23.78 -9.61
C ASP A 396 31.32 23.28 -10.58
N ALA A 397 31.30 21.95 -10.85
CA ALA A 397 30.31 21.35 -11.71
C ALA A 397 28.91 21.39 -11.05
N ILE A 398 28.84 21.13 -9.76
CA ILE A 398 27.59 21.21 -8.98
C ILE A 398 27.07 22.65 -8.94
N ALA A 399 27.96 23.64 -8.70
CA ALA A 399 27.59 25.05 -8.72
C ALA A 399 27.07 25.51 -10.10
N ALA A 400 27.71 25.04 -11.18
CA ALA A 400 27.25 25.33 -12.55
C ALA A 400 25.87 24.74 -12.85
N LEU A 401 25.54 23.54 -12.33
CA LEU A 401 24.20 22.92 -12.46
C LEU A 401 23.13 23.74 -11.73
N ARG A 402 23.43 24.25 -10.52
CA ARG A 402 22.55 25.15 -9.79
C ARG A 402 22.30 26.44 -10.52
N ALA A 403 23.37 27.06 -11.04
CA ALA A 403 23.25 28.30 -11.81
C ALA A 403 22.35 28.15 -13.04
N LYS A 404 22.23 26.92 -13.58
CA LYS A 404 21.34 26.57 -14.70
C LYS A 404 19.96 26.10 -14.25
N SER A 405 19.68 26.11 -12.96
CA SER A 405 18.45 25.54 -12.37
C SER A 405 18.17 24.07 -12.79
N ALA A 406 19.22 23.31 -13.05
CA ALA A 406 19.11 21.87 -13.36
C ALA A 406 18.97 21.00 -12.10
N ILE A 407 19.42 21.52 -10.95
CA ILE A 407 19.35 20.89 -9.62
C ILE A 407 18.89 21.89 -8.58
#